data_6f48db243ac946b05a4654c116b2d474
#
_entry.id   6f48db243ac946b05a4654c116b2d474
#
_cell.length_a   1.000
_cell.length_b   1.000
_cell.length_c   1.000
_cell.angle_alpha   90.00
_cell.angle_beta   90.00
_cell.angle_gamma   90.00
#
_symmetry.space_group_name_H-M   'P 1'
#
loop_
_entity.id
_entity.type
_entity.pdbx_description
1 polymer ?
#
loop_
_entity_poly.entity_id
_entity_poly.type
_entity_poly.pdbx_seq_one_letter_code
_entity_poly.pdbx_strand_id
1 'polypeptide(L)'
;MSEDQKPVAPTETTATSENASQPEQPVAAATPITPPSSKLIPTAKRTLILMFIVLIIGIGIILWAWKIGPFDSAVESTDNSYVKGKTTVLSSQINGYVKDVLVSDFDHVKKGQVLMHIDATTYDQKVTQAEAGVDQAQNALSNQSQNIAQRKADIVAAEAKVEQARAAYQLSLAQQQRYQQLGDSGAASKSEQDKAFADTQNNLALLQQAQANVLVAKEALKTAKVAETGLKAQVTNAAAQLDQAQTTKNYSSIIAPMDGQLGEVNPRVGQYVAAGTQLLYLIPQQTWVTANFKETQIANMKIG
;
A
#
# COMPACT_ATOMS: atom_id res chain seq x y z
N MET A 1 -53.77 -8.73 9.25
CA MET A 1 -54.18 -8.15 10.53
C MET A 1 -53.39 -6.87 10.61
N SER A 2 -53.89 -5.83 10.02
CA SER A 2 -54.78 -4.79 10.68
C SER A 2 -53.92 -3.96 11.59
N GLU A 3 -53.79 -2.73 11.48
CA GLU A 3 -54.52 -1.52 11.03
C GLU A 3 -53.58 -0.37 11.33
N ASP A 4 -53.26 0.50 10.43
CA ASP A 4 -54.01 1.69 10.10
C ASP A 4 -53.99 2.75 11.23
N GLN A 5 -53.35 3.88 11.01
CA GLN A 5 -54.03 5.15 10.98
C GLN A 5 -53.12 6.36 10.71
N LYS A 6 -53.53 7.03 9.72
CA LYS A 6 -53.14 8.32 9.17
C LYS A 6 -53.93 9.45 9.89
N PRO A 7 -53.88 10.67 9.48
CA PRO A 7 -53.27 11.88 10.07
C PRO A 7 -54.34 12.91 10.50
N VAL A 8 -53.95 13.98 11.14
CA VAL A 8 -54.80 15.19 11.27
C VAL A 8 -53.95 16.45 11.16
N ALA A 9 -54.16 17.18 10.11
CA ALA A 9 -54.19 18.62 10.06
C ALA A 9 -55.71 19.00 9.91
N PRO A 10 -56.14 20.21 9.84
CA PRO A 10 -55.68 21.54 10.28
C PRO A 10 -56.79 22.27 11.09
N THR A 11 -56.57 23.49 11.50
CA THR A 11 -57.75 24.42 11.63
C THR A 11 -57.29 25.88 11.53
N GLU A 12 -57.70 26.50 10.46
CA GLU A 12 -58.00 27.95 10.38
C GLU A 12 -59.02 28.33 11.41
N THR A 13 -58.97 29.56 11.89
CA THR A 13 -60.18 30.29 12.27
C THR A 13 -59.97 31.76 12.01
N THR A 14 -60.69 32.16 11.05
CA THR A 14 -61.23 33.45 10.67
C THR A 14 -62.10 34.08 11.82
N ALA A 15 -62.24 35.39 11.82
CA ALA A 15 -63.43 36.18 12.01
C ALA A 15 -63.11 37.48 12.72
N THR A 16 -63.32 38.58 12.09
CA THR A 16 -64.50 39.28 11.76
C THR A 16 -64.75 40.47 12.70
N SER A 17 -64.61 41.60 12.06
CA SER A 17 -65.48 42.77 12.05
C SER A 17 -66.20 43.30 13.33
N GLU A 18 -66.22 44.58 13.46
CA GLU A 18 -67.39 45.42 13.56
C GLU A 18 -66.97 46.80 14.03
N ASN A 19 -67.05 47.82 13.27
CA ASN A 19 -68.12 48.71 12.86
C ASN A 19 -68.73 49.56 14.00
N ALA A 20 -68.85 50.78 13.68
CA ALA A 20 -69.77 51.82 14.15
C ALA A 20 -69.09 53.05 14.82
N SER A 21 -69.17 54.18 14.39
CA SER A 21 -70.20 55.04 13.92
C SER A 21 -69.75 56.52 14.10
N GLN A 22 -69.96 57.26 13.06
CA GLN A 22 -70.00 58.76 13.11
C GLN A 22 -71.03 59.30 14.13
N PRO A 23 -70.91 60.56 14.54
CA PRO A 23 -71.70 61.57 13.80
C PRO A 23 -71.01 62.95 13.61
N GLU A 24 -71.39 63.52 12.51
CA GLU A 24 -71.58 64.87 11.99
C GLU A 24 -71.47 66.10 12.92
N GLN A 25 -70.66 67.04 12.35
CA GLN A 25 -70.92 68.50 12.05
C GLN A 25 -71.27 69.48 13.15
N PRO A 26 -71.00 70.83 13.03
CA PRO A 26 -71.25 71.62 11.84
C PRO A 26 -70.19 72.72 11.46
N VAL A 27 -70.43 73.20 10.26
CA VAL A 27 -69.86 74.29 9.46
C VAL A 27 -69.82 75.65 10.22
N ALA A 28 -68.70 76.39 10.03
CA ALA A 28 -68.73 77.87 10.13
C ALA A 28 -67.68 78.49 9.16
N ALA A 29 -68.21 79.12 8.18
CA ALA A 29 -67.90 80.37 7.47
C ALA A 29 -66.42 80.70 7.13
N ALA A 30 -66.25 80.86 5.87
CA ALA A 30 -65.13 81.42 5.13
C ALA A 30 -64.81 82.88 5.43
N THR A 31 -63.53 83.19 5.54
CA THR A 31 -63.02 84.53 5.21
C THR A 31 -61.83 84.41 4.35
N PRO A 32 -61.69 85.17 3.27
CA PRO A 32 -60.62 85.07 2.30
C PRO A 32 -59.37 85.81 2.82
N ILE A 33 -58.27 85.06 2.93
CA ILE A 33 -56.99 85.68 3.24
C ILE A 33 -56.14 85.62 1.95
N THR A 34 -55.85 86.82 1.46
CA THR A 34 -54.91 87.16 0.38
C THR A 34 -53.55 86.53 0.62
N PRO A 35 -52.88 85.99 -0.42
CA PRO A 35 -51.54 85.40 -0.28
C PRO A 35 -50.51 86.52 -0.09
N PRO A 36 -49.58 86.40 0.86
CA PRO A 36 -48.50 87.32 0.97
C PRO A 36 -47.50 87.06 -0.20
N SER A 37 -47.18 88.11 -0.92
CA SER A 37 -46.14 88.13 -1.94
C SER A 37 -44.79 87.70 -1.37
N SER A 38 -44.34 86.61 -1.81
CA SER A 38 -42.97 86.17 -1.51
C SER A 38 -41.94 87.10 -2.17
N LYS A 39 -41.32 87.95 -1.37
CA LYS A 39 -40.13 88.68 -1.73
C LYS A 39 -39.00 87.63 -1.80
N LEU A 40 -38.60 87.32 -3.01
CA LEU A 40 -37.34 86.57 -3.27
C LEU A 40 -36.22 87.48 -2.73
N ILE A 41 -35.58 87.01 -1.63
CA ILE A 41 -34.38 87.56 -1.07
C ILE A 41 -33.27 87.20 -2.04
N PRO A 42 -32.46 88.18 -2.55
CA PRO A 42 -31.29 87.83 -3.44
C PRO A 42 -30.28 87.05 -2.62
N THR A 43 -30.15 85.82 -2.93
CA THR A 43 -29.14 84.93 -2.29
C THR A 43 -27.75 85.48 -2.52
N ALA A 44 -27.09 85.92 -1.46
CA ALA A 44 -25.69 86.38 -1.53
C ALA A 44 -24.84 85.24 -2.10
N LYS A 45 -23.94 85.56 -3.05
CA LYS A 45 -23.07 84.58 -3.69
C LYS A 45 -22.36 83.63 -2.69
N ARG A 46 -22.14 84.05 -1.46
CA ARG A 46 -21.65 83.29 -0.32
C ARG A 46 -22.54 82.15 0.11
N THR A 47 -23.86 82.32 0.16
CA THR A 47 -24.85 81.30 0.54
C THR A 47 -25.00 80.21 -0.51
N LEU A 48 -24.87 80.57 -1.81
CA LEU A 48 -24.85 79.62 -2.93
C LEU A 48 -23.61 78.76 -2.89
N ILE A 49 -22.42 79.36 -2.60
CA ILE A 49 -21.17 78.60 -2.44
C ILE A 49 -21.25 77.63 -1.24
N LEU A 50 -21.83 78.08 -0.13
CA LEU A 50 -21.99 77.27 1.08
C LEU A 50 -22.92 76.08 0.82
N MET A 51 -24.05 76.31 0.10
CA MET A 51 -24.95 75.21 -0.32
C MET A 51 -24.26 74.21 -1.23
N PHE A 52 -23.41 74.68 -2.18
CA PHE A 52 -22.64 73.79 -3.06
C PHE A 52 -21.62 72.95 -2.28
N ILE A 53 -20.94 73.54 -1.30
CA ILE A 53 -19.98 72.81 -0.43
C ILE A 53 -20.73 71.75 0.40
N VAL A 54 -21.87 72.07 0.98
CA VAL A 54 -22.67 71.09 1.74
C VAL A 54 -23.17 69.97 0.83
N LEU A 55 -23.58 70.28 -0.41
CA LEU A 55 -24.01 69.27 -1.39
C LEU A 55 -22.84 68.33 -1.77
N ILE A 56 -21.63 68.87 -2.01
CA ILE A 56 -20.45 68.10 -2.36
C ILE A 56 -20.06 67.21 -1.16
N ILE A 57 -20.08 67.72 0.07
CA ILE A 57 -19.82 66.95 1.27
C ILE A 57 -20.89 65.86 1.43
N GLY A 58 -22.15 66.14 1.19
CA GLY A 58 -23.24 65.17 1.23
C GLY A 58 -23.07 64.03 0.20
N ILE A 59 -22.72 64.40 -1.04
CA ILE A 59 -22.38 63.42 -2.08
C ILE A 59 -21.15 62.64 -1.69
N GLY A 60 -20.12 63.25 -1.12
CA GLY A 60 -18.93 62.57 -0.63
C GLY A 60 -19.23 61.56 0.46
N ILE A 61 -20.11 61.89 1.42
CA ILE A 61 -20.56 61.00 2.47
C ILE A 61 -21.36 59.81 1.90
N ILE A 62 -22.23 60.04 0.92
CA ILE A 62 -23.01 58.99 0.24
C ILE A 62 -22.08 58.06 -0.52
N LEU A 63 -21.13 58.60 -1.29
CA LEU A 63 -20.12 57.80 -2.02
C LEU A 63 -19.25 56.96 -1.06
N TRP A 64 -18.88 57.57 0.08
CA TRP A 64 -18.11 56.88 1.12
C TRP A 64 -18.94 55.77 1.79
N ALA A 65 -20.22 56.06 2.14
CA ALA A 65 -21.10 55.07 2.78
C ALA A 65 -21.45 53.90 1.87
N TRP A 66 -21.55 54.15 0.54
CA TRP A 66 -21.86 53.10 -0.46
C TRP A 66 -20.62 52.49 -1.06
N LYS A 67 -19.43 52.89 -0.60
CA LYS A 67 -18.12 52.36 -1.10
C LYS A 67 -18.01 52.42 -2.63
N ILE A 68 -18.46 53.50 -3.25
CA ILE A 68 -18.42 53.68 -4.71
C ILE A 68 -17.20 54.50 -5.08
N GLY A 69 -16.42 54.07 -6.07
CA GLY A 69 -15.29 54.78 -6.63
C GLY A 69 -14.03 54.74 -5.75
N PRO A 70 -13.38 55.90 -5.44
CA PRO A 70 -12.08 55.93 -4.78
C PRO A 70 -12.11 55.48 -3.31
N PHE A 71 -13.30 55.18 -2.77
CA PHE A 71 -13.51 54.67 -1.39
C PHE A 71 -13.71 53.14 -1.35
N ASP A 72 -13.56 52.46 -2.50
CA ASP A 72 -13.65 51.02 -2.54
C ASP A 72 -12.36 50.40 -1.98
N SER A 73 -12.48 49.55 -0.96
CA SER A 73 -11.32 48.89 -0.40
C SER A 73 -10.87 47.79 -1.38
N ALA A 74 -9.64 47.88 -1.84
CA ALA A 74 -9.04 46.82 -2.69
C ALA A 74 -8.88 45.50 -1.98
N VAL A 75 -9.33 45.40 -0.69
CA VAL A 75 -9.24 44.20 0.12
C VAL A 75 -10.60 43.54 0.22
N GLU A 76 -10.76 42.40 -0.45
CA GLU A 76 -11.92 41.55 -0.30
C GLU A 76 -11.72 40.60 0.89
N SER A 77 -12.73 40.49 1.73
CA SER A 77 -12.71 39.59 2.90
C SER A 77 -13.79 38.52 2.81
N THR A 78 -13.50 37.35 3.28
CA THR A 78 -14.46 36.27 3.39
C THR A 78 -14.38 35.59 4.75
N ASP A 79 -15.53 35.32 5.34
CA ASP A 79 -15.65 34.52 6.58
C ASP A 79 -15.75 33.02 6.28
N ASN A 80 -15.90 32.65 4.99
CA ASN A 80 -16.02 31.28 4.54
C ASN A 80 -14.65 30.72 4.10
N SER A 81 -13.72 30.64 5.03
CA SER A 81 -12.37 30.11 4.80
C SER A 81 -12.11 28.91 5.71
N TYR A 82 -11.50 27.86 5.12
CA TYR A 82 -11.18 26.63 5.82
C TYR A 82 -9.71 26.27 5.62
N VAL A 83 -9.04 25.89 6.69
CA VAL A 83 -7.72 25.26 6.61
C VAL A 83 -7.93 23.80 6.21
N LYS A 84 -7.32 23.37 5.11
CA LYS A 84 -7.37 22.00 4.62
C LYS A 84 -5.96 21.39 4.61
N GLY A 85 -5.88 20.10 4.81
CA GLY A 85 -4.67 19.31 4.72
C GLY A 85 -4.99 17.90 4.19
N LYS A 86 -4.01 17.22 3.60
CA LYS A 86 -4.17 15.81 3.22
C LYS A 86 -4.03 14.98 4.48
N THR A 87 -5.14 14.54 5.04
CA THR A 87 -5.13 13.65 6.21
C THR A 87 -4.86 12.22 5.76
N THR A 88 -3.89 11.56 6.38
CA THR A 88 -3.59 10.13 6.16
C THR A 88 -4.20 9.33 7.30
N VAL A 89 -5.03 8.35 6.96
CA VAL A 89 -5.60 7.42 7.93
C VAL A 89 -4.66 6.25 8.12
N LEU A 90 -4.25 5.99 9.35
CA LEU A 90 -3.46 4.83 9.72
C LEU A 90 -4.41 3.75 10.23
N SER A 91 -4.41 2.60 9.56
CA SER A 91 -5.25 1.44 9.89
C SER A 91 -4.39 0.25 10.29
N SER A 92 -4.92 -0.62 11.14
CA SER A 92 -4.28 -1.89 11.43
C SER A 92 -4.25 -2.78 10.19
N GLN A 93 -3.12 -3.45 9.93
CA GLN A 93 -3.01 -4.46 8.88
C GLN A 93 -3.19 -5.87 9.41
N ILE A 94 -3.20 -6.05 10.75
CA ILE A 94 -3.36 -7.33 11.42
C ILE A 94 -4.44 -7.26 12.50
N ASN A 95 -4.88 -8.43 12.94
CA ASN A 95 -5.81 -8.56 14.07
C ASN A 95 -5.02 -8.75 15.37
N GLY A 96 -5.50 -8.18 16.46
CA GLY A 96 -4.88 -8.43 17.76
C GLY A 96 -5.33 -7.44 18.82
N TYR A 97 -4.82 -7.59 20.03
CA TYR A 97 -5.04 -6.66 21.11
C TYR A 97 -3.96 -5.58 21.11
N VAL A 98 -4.33 -4.34 21.36
CA VAL A 98 -3.39 -3.25 21.54
C VAL A 98 -2.61 -3.50 22.84
N LYS A 99 -1.30 -3.67 22.72
CA LYS A 99 -0.39 -3.95 23.85
C LYS A 99 -0.01 -2.67 24.56
N ASP A 100 0.42 -1.68 23.79
CA ASP A 100 0.79 -0.35 24.29
C ASP A 100 0.52 0.72 23.24
N VAL A 101 0.33 1.96 23.70
CA VAL A 101 0.18 3.17 22.90
C VAL A 101 1.21 4.16 23.39
N LEU A 102 2.15 4.54 22.52
CA LEU A 102 3.35 5.32 22.85
C LEU A 102 3.20 6.81 22.56
N VAL A 103 2.03 7.22 22.07
CA VAL A 103 1.74 8.60 21.66
C VAL A 103 0.43 9.09 22.28
N SER A 104 0.31 10.40 22.40
CA SER A 104 -0.88 11.09 22.87
C SER A 104 -1.60 11.83 21.74
N ASP A 105 -2.81 12.31 22.02
CA ASP A 105 -3.57 13.14 21.12
C ASP A 105 -2.75 14.38 20.71
N PHE A 106 -2.78 14.69 19.41
CA PHE A 106 -2.13 15.86 18.81
C PHE A 106 -0.60 15.90 18.92
N ASP A 107 0.06 14.79 19.26
CA ASP A 107 1.51 14.69 19.28
C ASP A 107 2.14 14.89 17.90
N HIS A 108 3.30 15.52 17.86
CA HIS A 108 4.12 15.60 16.67
C HIS A 108 5.00 14.38 16.53
N VAL A 109 4.92 13.70 15.40
CA VAL A 109 5.63 12.45 15.13
C VAL A 109 6.51 12.58 13.89
N LYS A 110 7.62 11.85 13.89
CA LYS A 110 8.55 11.75 12.76
C LYS A 110 8.31 10.47 11.98
N LYS A 111 8.64 10.50 10.69
CA LYS A 111 8.62 9.31 9.85
C LYS A 111 9.43 8.17 10.48
N GLY A 112 8.82 6.98 10.55
CA GLY A 112 9.42 5.78 11.16
C GLY A 112 9.28 5.68 12.68
N GLN A 113 8.71 6.70 13.34
CA GLN A 113 8.43 6.64 14.78
C GLN A 113 7.32 5.62 15.05
N VAL A 114 7.54 4.76 16.05
CA VAL A 114 6.54 3.79 16.51
C VAL A 114 5.46 4.54 17.30
N LEU A 115 4.22 4.29 16.96
CA LEU A 115 3.04 4.93 17.56
C LEU A 115 2.36 4.02 18.58
N MET A 116 2.25 2.73 18.26
CA MET A 116 1.67 1.71 19.13
C MET A 116 2.15 0.32 18.73
N HIS A 117 1.98 -0.62 19.65
CA HIS A 117 2.19 -2.03 19.40
C HIS A 117 0.89 -2.82 19.58
N ILE A 118 0.67 -3.76 18.66
CA ILE A 118 -0.34 -4.81 18.75
C ILE A 118 0.36 -6.06 19.29
N ASP A 119 -0.31 -6.88 20.08
CA ASP A 119 0.25 -8.13 20.60
C ASP A 119 0.73 -9.03 19.45
N ALA A 120 2.04 -9.24 19.42
CA ALA A 120 2.73 -10.01 18.39
C ALA A 120 2.89 -11.49 18.72
N THR A 121 2.45 -11.96 19.88
CA THR A 121 2.75 -13.32 20.40
C THR A 121 2.40 -14.42 19.38
N THR A 122 1.23 -14.36 18.77
CA THR A 122 0.82 -15.33 17.72
C THR A 122 1.62 -15.19 16.43
N TYR A 123 2.06 -13.99 16.10
CA TYR A 123 2.88 -13.72 14.91
C TYR A 123 4.32 -14.14 15.12
N ASP A 124 4.87 -13.98 16.34
CA ASP A 124 6.17 -14.52 16.74
C ASP A 124 6.22 -16.04 16.61
N GLN A 125 5.18 -16.73 17.06
CA GLN A 125 5.05 -18.18 16.90
C GLN A 125 5.02 -18.61 15.42
N LYS A 126 4.35 -17.85 14.55
CA LYS A 126 4.33 -18.10 13.10
C LYS A 126 5.72 -17.88 12.47
N VAL A 127 6.47 -16.88 12.92
CA VAL A 127 7.86 -16.68 12.47
C VAL A 127 8.71 -17.87 12.87
N THR A 128 8.68 -18.29 14.14
CA THR A 128 9.43 -19.46 14.63
C THR A 128 9.04 -20.74 13.88
N GLN A 129 7.76 -20.93 13.59
CA GLN A 129 7.29 -22.07 12.78
C GLN A 129 7.86 -22.03 11.35
N ALA A 130 7.88 -20.85 10.72
CA ALA A 130 8.43 -20.69 9.38
C ALA A 130 9.95 -20.86 9.37
N GLU A 131 10.67 -20.39 10.40
CA GLU A 131 12.11 -20.63 10.59
C GLU A 131 12.42 -22.14 10.66
N ALA A 132 11.69 -22.88 11.48
CA ALA A 132 11.81 -24.33 11.53
C ALA A 132 11.54 -25.00 10.18
N GLY A 133 10.63 -24.46 9.37
CA GLY A 133 10.38 -24.90 8.00
C GLY A 133 11.57 -24.69 7.06
N VAL A 134 12.24 -23.55 7.19
CA VAL A 134 13.50 -23.28 6.42
C VAL A 134 14.60 -24.25 6.84
N ASP A 135 14.79 -24.47 8.14
CA ASP A 135 15.80 -25.40 8.65
C ASP A 135 15.55 -26.84 8.16
N GLN A 136 14.30 -27.26 8.15
CA GLN A 136 13.91 -28.59 7.63
C GLN A 136 14.23 -28.71 6.13
N ALA A 137 13.91 -27.71 5.32
CA ALA A 137 14.20 -27.71 3.88
C ALA A 137 15.72 -27.68 3.63
N GLN A 138 16.47 -26.90 4.41
CA GLN A 138 17.94 -26.82 4.33
C GLN A 138 18.60 -28.14 4.70
N ASN A 139 18.13 -28.82 5.74
CA ASN A 139 18.61 -30.14 6.13
C ASN A 139 18.34 -31.18 5.03
N ALA A 140 17.16 -31.16 4.40
CA ALA A 140 16.87 -32.03 3.27
C ALA A 140 17.82 -31.79 2.09
N LEU A 141 18.12 -30.54 1.78
CA LEU A 141 19.11 -30.17 0.74
C LEU A 141 20.53 -30.65 1.09
N SER A 142 20.93 -30.51 2.36
CA SER A 142 22.22 -30.99 2.84
C SER A 142 22.34 -32.52 2.70
N ASN A 143 21.31 -33.27 3.08
CA ASN A 143 21.25 -34.71 2.90
C ASN A 143 21.35 -35.12 1.43
N GLN A 144 20.70 -34.38 0.53
CA GLN A 144 20.82 -34.63 -0.91
C GLN A 144 22.24 -34.34 -1.45
N SER A 145 22.88 -33.31 -0.91
CA SER A 145 24.30 -33.03 -1.25
C SER A 145 25.22 -34.21 -0.89
N GLN A 146 25.00 -34.84 0.26
CA GLN A 146 25.70 -36.05 0.66
C GLN A 146 25.40 -37.25 -0.27
N ASN A 147 24.13 -37.42 -0.66
CA ASN A 147 23.73 -38.44 -1.64
C ASN A 147 24.45 -38.23 -2.98
N ILE A 148 24.53 -36.98 -3.46
CA ILE A 148 25.30 -36.66 -4.68
C ILE A 148 26.76 -36.99 -4.52
N ALA A 149 27.40 -36.76 -3.38
CA ALA A 149 28.76 -37.14 -3.10
C ALA A 149 28.92 -38.66 -3.15
N GLN A 150 27.96 -39.41 -2.57
CA GLN A 150 27.95 -40.88 -2.66
C GLN A 150 27.84 -41.35 -4.12
N ARG A 151 26.92 -40.77 -4.94
CA ARG A 151 26.80 -41.16 -6.36
C ARG A 151 28.06 -40.86 -7.18
N LYS A 152 28.81 -39.82 -6.83
CA LYS A 152 30.11 -39.54 -7.44
C LYS A 152 31.13 -40.61 -7.08
N ALA A 153 31.16 -41.07 -5.84
CA ALA A 153 32.04 -42.18 -5.43
C ALA A 153 31.67 -43.50 -6.12
N ASP A 154 30.34 -43.75 -6.31
CA ASP A 154 29.88 -44.95 -7.05
C ASP A 154 30.38 -44.95 -8.50
N ILE A 155 30.43 -43.77 -9.17
CA ILE A 155 31.00 -43.64 -10.52
C ILE A 155 32.50 -44.01 -10.52
N VAL A 156 33.28 -43.47 -9.56
CA VAL A 156 34.72 -43.76 -9.46
C VAL A 156 34.94 -45.26 -9.25
N ALA A 157 34.13 -45.90 -8.39
CA ALA A 157 34.21 -47.35 -8.20
C ALA A 157 33.84 -48.15 -9.46
N ALA A 158 32.83 -47.72 -10.22
CA ALA A 158 32.47 -48.33 -11.50
C ALA A 158 33.56 -48.13 -12.57
N GLU A 159 34.19 -46.95 -12.64
CA GLU A 159 35.30 -46.66 -13.55
C GLU A 159 36.55 -47.53 -13.24
N ALA A 160 36.85 -47.74 -11.95
CA ALA A 160 37.89 -48.64 -11.54
C ALA A 160 37.65 -50.11 -12.03
N LYS A 161 36.37 -50.55 -12.00
CA LYS A 161 35.99 -51.87 -12.56
C LYS A 161 36.15 -51.93 -14.07
N VAL A 162 35.92 -50.84 -14.80
CA VAL A 162 36.21 -50.78 -16.26
C VAL A 162 37.71 -50.97 -16.51
N GLU A 163 38.57 -50.31 -15.77
CA GLU A 163 40.02 -50.46 -15.92
C GLU A 163 40.47 -51.87 -15.59
N GLN A 164 39.92 -52.52 -14.57
CA GLN A 164 40.16 -53.92 -14.24
C GLN A 164 39.74 -54.85 -15.40
N ALA A 165 38.53 -54.69 -15.93
CA ALA A 165 38.00 -55.46 -17.04
C ALA A 165 38.81 -55.23 -18.34
N ARG A 166 39.21 -53.97 -18.57
CA ARG A 166 40.08 -53.59 -19.69
C ARG A 166 41.44 -54.29 -19.65
N ALA A 167 42.10 -54.34 -18.49
CA ALA A 167 43.37 -55.05 -18.31
C ALA A 167 43.23 -56.55 -18.56
N ALA A 168 42.12 -57.14 -18.05
CA ALA A 168 41.85 -58.58 -18.31
C ALA A 168 41.60 -58.86 -19.80
N TYR A 169 40.87 -58.04 -20.50
CA TYR A 169 40.64 -58.11 -21.95
C TYR A 169 41.98 -58.00 -22.74
N GLN A 170 42.81 -57.00 -22.42
CA GLN A 170 44.12 -56.82 -23.06
C GLN A 170 45.00 -57.99 -22.86
N LEU A 171 45.04 -58.60 -21.67
CA LEU A 171 45.78 -59.79 -21.39
C LEU A 171 45.30 -60.99 -22.24
N SER A 172 43.95 -61.21 -22.28
CA SER A 172 43.40 -62.32 -23.09
C SER A 172 43.62 -62.13 -24.60
N LEU A 173 43.55 -60.87 -25.08
CA LEU A 173 43.84 -60.56 -26.48
C LEU A 173 45.30 -60.88 -26.84
N ALA A 174 46.26 -60.50 -25.98
CA ALA A 174 47.65 -60.81 -26.19
C ALA A 174 47.90 -62.32 -26.16
N GLN A 175 47.22 -63.07 -25.29
CA GLN A 175 47.26 -64.52 -25.25
C GLN A 175 46.68 -65.14 -26.54
N GLN A 176 45.56 -64.70 -27.01
CA GLN A 176 44.92 -65.11 -28.25
C GLN A 176 45.86 -64.91 -29.43
N GLN A 177 46.48 -63.75 -29.57
CA GLN A 177 47.46 -63.47 -30.63
C GLN A 177 48.66 -64.40 -30.57
N ARG A 178 49.13 -64.70 -29.37
CA ARG A 178 50.22 -65.62 -29.17
C ARG A 178 49.86 -67.05 -29.61
N TYR A 179 48.69 -67.56 -29.23
CA TYR A 179 48.19 -68.86 -29.61
C TYR A 179 47.91 -68.98 -31.12
N GLN A 180 47.48 -67.91 -31.76
CA GLN A 180 47.36 -67.85 -33.22
C GLN A 180 48.72 -68.01 -33.90
N GLN A 181 49.72 -67.26 -33.50
CA GLN A 181 51.09 -67.38 -34.04
C GLN A 181 51.72 -68.78 -33.82
N LEU A 182 51.49 -69.39 -32.63
CA LEU A 182 51.96 -70.72 -32.33
C LEU A 182 51.22 -71.82 -33.16
N GLY A 183 49.93 -71.60 -33.44
CA GLY A 183 49.13 -72.46 -34.27
C GLY A 183 49.59 -72.45 -35.73
N ASP A 184 49.87 -71.23 -36.26
CA ASP A 184 50.42 -71.08 -37.64
C ASP A 184 51.76 -71.77 -37.81
N SER A 185 52.54 -71.93 -36.75
CA SER A 185 53.80 -72.67 -36.73
C SER A 185 53.62 -74.16 -36.37
N GLY A 186 52.39 -74.63 -36.12
CA GLY A 186 52.08 -76.00 -35.73
C GLY A 186 52.40 -76.34 -34.27
N ALA A 187 52.73 -75.33 -33.43
CA ALA A 187 53.14 -75.51 -32.04
C ALA A 187 51.99 -75.42 -31.04
N ALA A 188 50.77 -75.05 -31.44
CA ALA A 188 49.56 -75.03 -30.61
C ALA A 188 48.40 -75.82 -31.23
N SER A 189 47.59 -76.48 -30.41
CA SER A 189 46.44 -77.24 -30.88
C SER A 189 45.29 -76.30 -31.23
N LYS A 190 44.37 -76.72 -32.11
CA LYS A 190 43.14 -75.97 -32.45
C LYS A 190 42.27 -75.70 -31.25
N SER A 191 42.16 -76.65 -30.29
CA SER A 191 41.43 -76.54 -29.04
C SER A 191 41.96 -75.40 -28.16
N GLU A 192 43.29 -75.19 -28.11
CA GLU A 192 43.90 -74.10 -27.35
C GLU A 192 43.64 -72.75 -28.00
N GLN A 193 43.68 -72.68 -29.36
CA GLN A 193 43.25 -71.44 -30.08
C GLN A 193 41.82 -71.09 -29.86
N ASP A 194 40.91 -72.10 -29.99
CA ASP A 194 39.46 -71.87 -29.78
C ASP A 194 39.16 -71.46 -28.34
N LYS A 195 39.85 -72.02 -27.34
CA LYS A 195 39.73 -71.58 -25.93
C LYS A 195 40.23 -70.15 -25.75
N ALA A 196 41.40 -69.79 -26.27
CA ALA A 196 41.90 -68.42 -26.14
C ALA A 196 40.99 -67.38 -26.83
N PHE A 197 40.35 -67.74 -27.94
CA PHE A 197 39.34 -66.94 -28.60
C PHE A 197 38.10 -66.79 -27.72
N ALA A 198 37.58 -67.88 -27.18
CA ALA A 198 36.41 -67.85 -26.29
C ALA A 198 36.66 -66.99 -25.01
N ASP A 199 37.84 -67.14 -24.37
CA ASP A 199 38.25 -66.33 -23.23
C ASP A 199 38.33 -64.83 -23.58
N THR A 200 38.80 -64.46 -24.75
CA THR A 200 38.88 -63.10 -25.25
C THR A 200 37.45 -62.49 -25.43
N GLN A 201 36.55 -63.27 -26.06
CA GLN A 201 35.14 -62.85 -26.22
C GLN A 201 34.43 -62.68 -24.86
N ASN A 202 34.71 -63.58 -23.93
CA ASN A 202 34.13 -63.46 -22.57
C ASN A 202 34.62 -62.18 -21.84
N ASN A 203 35.95 -61.91 -21.90
CA ASN A 203 36.54 -60.73 -21.31
C ASN A 203 36.04 -59.41 -21.98
N LEU A 204 35.83 -59.46 -23.31
CA LEU A 204 35.22 -58.34 -24.05
C LEU A 204 33.79 -58.06 -23.54
N ALA A 205 32.96 -59.08 -23.35
CA ALA A 205 31.65 -58.98 -22.84
C ALA A 205 31.62 -58.40 -21.39
N LEU A 206 32.58 -58.84 -20.55
CA LEU A 206 32.75 -58.29 -19.20
C LEU A 206 33.15 -56.81 -19.21
N LEU A 207 34.03 -56.40 -20.15
CA LEU A 207 34.40 -54.99 -20.34
C LEU A 207 33.17 -54.15 -20.74
N GLN A 208 32.38 -54.64 -21.71
CA GLN A 208 31.14 -53.96 -22.13
C GLN A 208 30.14 -53.84 -20.99
N GLN A 209 30.00 -54.90 -20.19
CA GLN A 209 29.15 -54.87 -18.99
C GLN A 209 29.62 -53.82 -17.97
N ALA A 210 30.94 -53.76 -17.71
CA ALA A 210 31.51 -52.76 -16.81
C ALA A 210 31.28 -51.33 -17.31
N GLN A 211 31.43 -51.08 -18.63
CA GLN A 211 31.14 -49.77 -19.25
C GLN A 211 29.67 -49.40 -19.13
N ALA A 212 28.75 -50.37 -19.34
CA ALA A 212 27.31 -50.13 -19.13
C ALA A 212 26.99 -49.76 -17.68
N ASN A 213 27.68 -50.39 -16.70
CA ASN A 213 27.51 -50.04 -15.29
C ASN A 213 27.94 -48.62 -14.95
N VAL A 214 29.00 -48.09 -15.60
CA VAL A 214 29.40 -46.67 -15.47
C VAL A 214 28.30 -45.76 -16.00
N LEU A 215 27.67 -46.12 -17.13
CA LEU A 215 26.55 -45.32 -17.66
C LEU A 215 25.38 -45.30 -16.70
N VAL A 216 25.01 -46.44 -16.10
CA VAL A 216 23.96 -46.52 -15.07
C VAL A 216 24.29 -45.63 -13.86
N ALA A 217 25.53 -45.66 -13.38
CA ALA A 217 25.97 -44.83 -12.26
C ALA A 217 25.91 -43.31 -12.61
N LYS A 218 26.26 -42.94 -13.85
CA LYS A 218 26.14 -41.55 -14.33
C LYS A 218 24.70 -41.06 -14.41
N GLU A 219 23.79 -41.91 -14.89
CA GLU A 219 22.35 -41.57 -14.90
C GLU A 219 21.77 -41.45 -13.48
N ALA A 220 22.25 -42.31 -12.55
CA ALA A 220 21.85 -42.18 -11.14
C ALA A 220 22.31 -40.85 -10.52
N LEU A 221 23.54 -40.38 -10.84
CA LEU A 221 24.04 -39.08 -10.45
C LEU A 221 23.17 -37.93 -11.03
N LYS A 222 22.83 -38.05 -12.31
CA LYS A 222 21.99 -37.05 -12.99
C LYS A 222 20.60 -36.94 -12.32
N THR A 223 19.98 -38.06 -11.98
CA THR A 223 18.71 -38.10 -11.24
C THR A 223 18.85 -37.44 -9.87
N ALA A 224 19.94 -37.71 -9.15
CA ALA A 224 20.21 -37.09 -7.86
C ALA A 224 20.38 -35.56 -7.95
N LYS A 225 21.02 -35.05 -9.02
CA LYS A 225 21.16 -33.61 -9.29
C LYS A 225 19.81 -32.96 -9.63
N VAL A 226 18.93 -33.65 -10.36
CA VAL A 226 17.57 -33.14 -10.63
C VAL A 226 16.77 -33.01 -9.32
N ALA A 227 16.87 -34.02 -8.45
CA ALA A 227 16.23 -33.95 -7.12
C ALA A 227 16.78 -32.79 -6.26
N GLU A 228 18.09 -32.49 -6.33
CA GLU A 228 18.70 -31.34 -5.67
C GLU A 228 18.04 -30.01 -6.11
N THR A 229 17.77 -29.88 -7.42
CA THR A 229 17.10 -28.67 -7.94
C THR A 229 15.70 -28.48 -7.34
N GLY A 230 14.94 -29.57 -7.18
CA GLY A 230 13.63 -29.53 -6.52
C GLY A 230 13.73 -29.12 -5.05
N LEU A 231 14.74 -29.64 -4.32
CA LEU A 231 14.97 -29.28 -2.92
C LEU A 231 15.44 -27.81 -2.77
N LYS A 232 16.24 -27.29 -3.70
CA LYS A 232 16.57 -25.84 -3.73
C LYS A 232 15.33 -24.97 -3.89
N ALA A 233 14.41 -25.37 -4.76
CA ALA A 233 13.14 -24.66 -4.90
C ALA A 233 12.31 -24.72 -3.60
N GLN A 234 12.36 -25.85 -2.89
CA GLN A 234 11.69 -26.00 -1.60
C GLN A 234 12.28 -25.08 -0.51
N VAL A 235 13.61 -24.93 -0.46
CA VAL A 235 14.29 -23.96 0.43
C VAL A 235 13.83 -22.54 0.10
N THR A 236 13.78 -22.18 -1.18
CA THR A 236 13.30 -20.86 -1.61
C THR A 236 11.85 -20.60 -1.19
N ASN A 237 10.99 -21.60 -1.33
CA ASN A 237 9.59 -21.50 -0.91
C ASN A 237 9.45 -21.32 0.61
N ALA A 238 10.23 -22.09 1.39
CA ALA A 238 10.24 -21.95 2.85
C ALA A 238 10.78 -20.58 3.29
N ALA A 239 11.82 -20.09 2.64
CA ALA A 239 12.35 -18.73 2.89
C ALA A 239 11.33 -17.64 2.57
N ALA A 240 10.54 -17.77 1.48
CA ALA A 240 9.48 -16.84 1.17
C ALA A 240 8.35 -16.86 2.21
N GLN A 241 8.02 -18.04 2.76
CA GLN A 241 7.05 -18.16 3.85
C GLN A 241 7.55 -17.48 5.14
N LEU A 242 8.84 -17.60 5.43
CA LEU A 242 9.47 -16.89 6.56
C LEU A 242 9.40 -15.38 6.37
N ASP A 243 9.75 -14.87 5.20
CA ASP A 243 9.69 -13.44 4.89
C ASP A 243 8.25 -12.89 5.03
N GLN A 244 7.26 -13.65 4.56
CA GLN A 244 5.85 -13.30 4.73
C GLN A 244 5.43 -13.27 6.20
N ALA A 245 5.84 -14.26 7.00
CA ALA A 245 5.56 -14.29 8.44
C ALA A 245 6.21 -13.10 9.15
N GLN A 246 7.44 -12.76 8.78
CA GLN A 246 8.19 -11.64 9.34
C GLN A 246 7.57 -10.29 8.96
N THR A 247 7.15 -10.13 7.71
CA THR A 247 6.41 -8.95 7.25
C THR A 247 5.09 -8.79 8.01
N THR A 248 4.36 -9.88 8.20
CA THR A 248 3.11 -9.86 8.98
C THR A 248 3.35 -9.51 10.45
N LYS A 249 4.43 -10.03 11.06
CA LYS A 249 4.85 -9.64 12.41
C LYS A 249 5.20 -8.15 12.48
N ASN A 250 5.91 -7.61 11.48
CA ASN A 250 6.27 -6.19 11.46
C ASN A 250 5.04 -5.27 11.49
N TYR A 251 3.91 -5.70 10.97
CA TYR A 251 2.64 -4.97 11.05
C TYR A 251 2.07 -4.90 12.48
N SER A 252 2.64 -5.61 13.45
CA SER A 252 2.28 -5.44 14.86
C SER A 252 2.77 -4.12 15.46
N SER A 253 3.77 -3.49 14.83
CA SER A 253 4.25 -2.16 15.18
C SER A 253 3.71 -1.14 14.20
N ILE A 254 2.79 -0.29 14.65
CA ILE A 254 2.23 0.78 13.83
C ILE A 254 3.20 1.95 13.86
N ILE A 255 3.72 2.32 12.70
CA ILE A 255 4.71 3.39 12.53
C ILE A 255 4.16 4.55 11.72
N ALA A 256 4.66 5.75 11.95
CA ALA A 256 4.33 6.94 11.15
C ALA A 256 4.98 6.85 9.75
N PRO A 257 4.20 6.93 8.65
CA PRO A 257 4.73 6.86 7.28
C PRO A 257 5.42 8.17 6.85
N MET A 258 5.13 9.28 7.52
CA MET A 258 5.65 10.62 7.24
C MET A 258 5.67 11.46 8.51
N ASP A 259 6.36 12.61 8.47
CA ASP A 259 6.32 13.62 9.52
C ASP A 259 4.96 14.30 9.55
N GLY A 260 4.45 14.58 10.75
CA GLY A 260 3.17 15.25 10.89
C GLY A 260 2.70 15.33 12.34
N GLN A 261 1.49 15.81 12.51
CA GLN A 261 0.79 15.85 13.79
C GLN A 261 -0.31 14.78 13.80
N LEU A 262 -0.41 14.05 14.89
CA LEU A 262 -1.50 13.10 15.08
C LEU A 262 -2.82 13.85 15.33
N GLY A 263 -3.93 13.26 14.94
CA GLY A 263 -5.25 13.64 15.41
C GLY A 263 -5.56 13.01 16.76
N GLU A 264 -6.83 12.71 16.97
CA GLU A 264 -7.28 11.97 18.15
C GLU A 264 -6.83 10.51 18.09
N VAL A 265 -6.28 10.00 19.19
CA VAL A 265 -5.79 8.62 19.35
C VAL A 265 -6.95 7.78 19.92
N ASN A 266 -7.66 7.09 19.02
CA ASN A 266 -8.84 6.30 19.41
C ASN A 266 -8.50 4.98 20.14
N PRO A 267 -7.44 4.22 19.78
CA PRO A 267 -7.15 2.94 20.38
C PRO A 267 -6.74 3.04 21.85
N ARG A 268 -7.24 2.11 22.65
CA ARG A 268 -6.88 1.98 24.07
C ARG A 268 -6.14 0.66 24.32
N VAL A 269 -5.20 0.67 25.27
CA VAL A 269 -4.49 -0.54 25.70
C VAL A 269 -5.49 -1.61 26.11
N GLY A 270 -5.32 -2.83 25.61
CA GLY A 270 -6.23 -3.96 25.83
C GLY A 270 -7.42 -4.02 24.87
N GLN A 271 -7.59 -3.03 23.99
CA GLN A 271 -8.64 -3.05 22.95
C GLN A 271 -8.28 -4.03 21.85
N TYR A 272 -9.26 -4.81 21.38
CA TYR A 272 -9.11 -5.65 20.20
C TYR A 272 -9.31 -4.82 18.92
N VAL A 273 -8.38 -4.94 17.98
CA VAL A 273 -8.44 -4.32 16.65
C VAL A 273 -8.39 -5.39 15.56
N ALA A 274 -9.20 -5.21 14.52
CA ALA A 274 -9.20 -6.06 13.34
C ALA A 274 -8.41 -5.39 12.21
N ALA A 275 -7.97 -6.18 11.23
CA ALA A 275 -7.37 -5.64 10.01
C ALA A 275 -8.35 -4.69 9.31
N GLY A 276 -7.88 -3.51 8.90
CA GLY A 276 -8.69 -2.44 8.34
C GLY A 276 -9.30 -1.47 9.36
N THR A 277 -9.25 -1.76 10.68
CA THR A 277 -9.70 -0.82 11.70
C THR A 277 -8.85 0.45 11.67
N GLN A 278 -9.51 1.60 11.57
CA GLN A 278 -8.86 2.90 11.65
C GLN A 278 -8.36 3.14 13.07
N LEU A 279 -7.09 3.49 13.20
CA LEU A 279 -6.43 3.69 14.47
C LEU A 279 -6.18 5.16 14.76
N LEU A 280 -5.56 5.85 13.80
CA LEU A 280 -5.03 7.20 13.96
C LEU A 280 -5.21 7.99 12.68
N TYR A 281 -5.27 9.30 12.81
CA TYR A 281 -5.17 10.25 11.71
C TYR A 281 -3.84 10.97 11.80
N LEU A 282 -3.11 11.02 10.68
CA LEU A 282 -1.87 11.77 10.58
C LEU A 282 -2.09 12.97 9.65
N ILE A 283 -1.86 14.16 10.16
CA ILE A 283 -2.00 15.44 9.45
C ILE A 283 -0.58 15.91 9.12
N PRO A 284 -0.18 15.96 7.84
CA PRO A 284 1.14 16.47 7.48
C PRO A 284 1.24 17.98 7.74
N GLN A 285 2.45 18.49 7.84
CA GLN A 285 2.69 19.91 8.07
C GLN A 285 2.23 20.81 6.90
N GLN A 286 2.04 20.25 5.72
CA GLN A 286 1.56 20.98 4.56
C GLN A 286 0.04 21.15 4.62
N THR A 287 -0.38 22.33 5.02
CA THR A 287 -1.78 22.75 5.01
C THR A 287 -1.95 23.91 4.03
N TRP A 288 -3.15 24.07 3.49
CA TRP A 288 -3.52 25.19 2.65
C TRP A 288 -4.87 25.76 3.11
N VAL A 289 -5.08 27.02 2.81
CA VAL A 289 -6.35 27.70 3.09
C VAL A 289 -7.20 27.67 1.83
N THR A 290 -8.43 27.20 1.93
CA THR A 290 -9.43 27.32 0.89
C THR A 290 -10.40 28.42 1.33
N ALA A 291 -10.34 29.58 0.66
CA ALA A 291 -11.25 30.68 0.90
C ALA A 291 -12.31 30.69 -0.21
N ASN A 292 -13.59 30.63 0.19
CA ASN A 292 -14.70 30.72 -0.75
C ASN A 292 -15.22 32.16 -0.78
N PHE A 293 -15.16 32.79 -1.94
CA PHE A 293 -15.68 34.14 -2.16
C PHE A 293 -17.01 34.07 -2.91
N LYS A 294 -17.88 35.04 -2.67
CA LYS A 294 -19.12 35.20 -3.43
C LYS A 294 -18.79 35.66 -4.84
N GLU A 295 -19.64 35.30 -5.80
CA GLU A 295 -19.45 35.64 -7.22
C GLU A 295 -19.32 37.16 -7.44
N THR A 296 -20.00 37.96 -6.66
CA THR A 296 -19.93 39.44 -6.71
C THR A 296 -18.57 40.01 -6.27
N GLN A 297 -17.80 39.26 -5.48
CA GLN A 297 -16.48 39.65 -5.00
C GLN A 297 -15.34 39.23 -5.94
N ILE A 298 -15.59 38.23 -6.78
CA ILE A 298 -14.55 37.67 -7.68
C ILE A 298 -14.23 38.62 -8.85
N ALA A 299 -15.19 39.49 -9.22
CA ALA A 299 -15.04 40.35 -10.39
C ALA A 299 -13.77 41.24 -10.37
N ASN A 300 -13.29 41.62 -9.17
CA ASN A 300 -12.12 42.49 -8.98
C ASN A 300 -10.86 41.74 -8.54
N MET A 301 -10.92 40.40 -8.39
CA MET A 301 -9.77 39.58 -7.98
C MET A 301 -8.87 39.28 -9.18
N LYS A 302 -7.57 39.48 -9.01
CA LYS A 302 -6.54 39.09 -9.98
C LYS A 302 -5.74 37.90 -9.42
N ILE A 303 -5.34 37.03 -10.32
CA ILE A 303 -4.40 35.95 -10.01
C ILE A 303 -3.02 36.58 -9.81
N GLY A 304 -2.43 36.41 -8.63
CA GLY A 304 -1.14 37.02 -8.35
C GLY A 304 -0.43 36.39 -7.19
#